data_bab17cd795fafbc97f9b79bc2af39d25
#
_entry.id   bab17cd795fafbc97f9b79bc2af39d25
#
_cell.length_a   1.000
_cell.length_b   1.000
_cell.length_c   1.000
_cell.angle_alpha   90.00
_cell.angle_beta   90.00
_cell.angle_gamma   90.00
#
_symmetry.space_group_name_H-M   'P 1'
#
loop_
_entity.id
_entity.type
_entity.pdbx_description
1 polymer ?
#
loop_
_entity_poly.entity_id
_entity_poly.type
_entity_poly.pdbx_seq_one_letter_code
_entity_poly.pdbx_strand_id
1 'polypeptide(L)'
;MNRSPAYYQRFPAIVRDGTTSPGDFMNAHTASADATVDVLFKPIHVGRIEAPNRIVMSPLTRNRAGKGNVPHALNATYYAQRASAGLIIAEATQICPEGQGYIATPGIHSPEQIAGWKLVTEAVHAKGGRIVLQLWHVGRISHTSLQPGGAAPVAPSAIQAKAQTFVAEGFVDTSMPRALELSEMPTLVDTYRQAAANAMEAGFDGVEVHAANGYLIDQFLRDKSNHRTDAYGGSIENRTRLLFEVCEAVAKEVGADRTGVRLSPLTSFGDVSDSDPQALFNRAVERIAPLALAYIHVIEGETGGNREPQPFDYAAMRKPYKGVWISNNGYDRAMAIDAVASGRADMIAFGVKFIANPDLPRRLREDAPLNTPDQNTFYGGDAHGYTDYPALD
;
A
#
# COMPACT_ATOMS: atom_id res chain seq x y z
N MET A 1 1.05 -33.86 -1.35
CA MET A 1 -0.38 -34.05 -1.67
C MET A 1 -0.74 -33.00 -2.69
N ASN A 2 -0.97 -33.44 -3.92
CA ASN A 2 -1.32 -32.59 -5.06
C ASN A 2 -2.70 -31.94 -4.81
N ARG A 3 -2.75 -30.63 -4.62
CA ARG A 3 -3.98 -29.86 -4.62
C ARG A 3 -4.13 -29.11 -5.94
N SER A 4 -5.30 -29.27 -6.53
CA SER A 4 -5.79 -28.92 -7.84
C SER A 4 -5.67 -27.41 -8.22
N PRO A 5 -5.57 -27.03 -9.51
CA PRO A 5 -5.39 -25.65 -10.01
C PRO A 5 -6.54 -24.65 -9.73
N ALA A 6 -7.66 -25.10 -9.17
CA ALA A 6 -8.82 -24.24 -8.90
C ALA A 6 -8.64 -23.22 -7.74
N TYR A 7 -7.50 -23.25 -7.07
CA TYR A 7 -7.22 -22.51 -5.82
C TYR A 7 -7.01 -20.99 -6.02
N TYR A 8 -6.63 -20.57 -7.23
CA TYR A 8 -6.15 -19.20 -7.47
C TYR A 8 -7.09 -18.27 -8.25
N GLN A 9 -8.28 -18.76 -8.65
CA GLN A 9 -9.17 -18.01 -9.55
C GLN A 9 -10.08 -16.98 -8.86
N ARG A 10 -9.98 -16.75 -7.54
CA ARG A 10 -10.95 -15.94 -6.79
C ARG A 10 -10.40 -14.65 -6.11
N PHE A 11 -9.13 -14.30 -6.27
CA PHE A 11 -8.80 -12.89 -6.11
C PHE A 11 -9.39 -12.15 -7.31
N PRO A 12 -10.11 -11.02 -7.11
CA PRO A 12 -10.53 -10.23 -8.25
C PRO A 12 -9.32 -9.99 -9.12
N ALA A 13 -9.41 -10.37 -10.38
CA ALA A 13 -8.32 -10.33 -11.33
C ALA A 13 -7.73 -8.93 -11.35
N ILE A 14 -6.51 -8.80 -10.83
CA ILE A 14 -5.75 -7.54 -10.81
C ILE A 14 -5.31 -7.17 -12.24
N VAL A 15 -5.57 -8.05 -13.22
CA VAL A 15 -5.31 -7.77 -14.64
C VAL A 15 -6.43 -8.42 -15.47
N ARG A 16 -7.30 -7.62 -16.04
CA ARG A 16 -7.99 -7.99 -17.27
C ARG A 16 -7.12 -7.52 -18.43
N ASP A 17 -6.72 -8.45 -19.31
CA ASP A 17 -6.09 -8.11 -20.59
C ASP A 17 -6.95 -7.09 -21.33
N GLY A 18 -6.35 -5.91 -21.53
CA GLY A 18 -6.95 -4.87 -22.34
C GLY A 18 -6.86 -5.21 -23.83
N THR A 19 -7.77 -6.04 -24.33
CA THR A 19 -8.12 -6.06 -25.75
C THR A 19 -9.44 -5.32 -25.93
N THR A 20 -9.39 -4.00 -25.97
CA THR A 20 -10.43 -3.18 -26.55
C THR A 20 -9.88 -2.46 -27.76
N SER A 21 -10.58 -2.63 -28.88
CA SER A 21 -10.32 -1.95 -30.14
C SER A 21 -10.18 -0.43 -29.99
N PRO A 22 -9.38 0.24 -30.84
CA PRO A 22 -9.22 1.69 -30.79
C PRO A 22 -10.48 2.36 -31.37
N GLY A 23 -11.26 2.95 -30.49
CA GLY A 23 -12.37 3.84 -30.80
C GLY A 23 -12.17 5.16 -30.06
N ASP A 24 -11.83 6.18 -30.82
CA ASP A 24 -11.72 7.60 -30.57
C ASP A 24 -12.31 8.15 -29.26
N PHE A 25 -11.45 8.54 -28.31
CA PHE A 25 -11.65 9.73 -27.51
C PHE A 25 -10.29 10.45 -27.35
N MET A 26 -9.99 11.34 -28.32
CA MET A 26 -8.95 12.35 -28.18
C MET A 26 -9.37 13.34 -27.10
N ASN A 27 -8.89 13.19 -25.88
CA ASN A 27 -8.64 14.32 -25.01
C ASN A 27 -7.14 14.61 -25.06
N ALA A 28 -6.80 15.67 -25.79
CA ALA A 28 -5.45 16.14 -25.98
C ALA A 28 -4.86 16.64 -24.64
N HIS A 29 -4.22 15.74 -23.90
CA HIS A 29 -3.15 16.16 -23.00
C HIS A 29 -1.93 16.34 -23.91
N THR A 30 -1.51 17.58 -24.12
CA THR A 30 -0.26 17.91 -24.81
C THR A 30 0.88 17.25 -24.05
N ALA A 31 1.29 16.07 -24.49
CA ALA A 31 2.53 15.44 -24.06
C ALA A 31 3.65 16.43 -24.32
N SER A 32 4.50 16.67 -23.32
CA SER A 32 5.74 17.42 -23.51
C SER A 32 6.58 16.64 -24.52
N ALA A 33 6.73 17.15 -25.74
CA ALA A 33 7.25 16.42 -26.89
C ALA A 33 8.74 15.97 -26.76
N ASP A 34 9.43 16.29 -25.65
CA ASP A 34 10.86 16.03 -25.43
C ASP A 34 11.21 15.38 -24.08
N ALA A 35 10.25 14.81 -23.36
CA ALA A 35 10.52 14.17 -22.07
C ALA A 35 11.17 12.79 -22.29
N THR A 36 12.44 12.65 -21.85
CA THR A 36 13.18 11.40 -21.90
C THR A 36 12.99 10.57 -20.62
N VAL A 37 13.34 9.29 -20.67
CA VAL A 37 13.36 8.39 -19.51
C VAL A 37 14.21 8.91 -18.35
N ASP A 38 15.16 9.82 -18.63
CA ASP A 38 16.07 10.39 -17.64
C ASP A 38 15.34 11.12 -16.50
N VAL A 39 14.12 11.63 -16.74
CA VAL A 39 13.32 12.24 -15.66
C VAL A 39 13.04 11.27 -14.51
N LEU A 40 12.88 9.96 -14.80
CA LEU A 40 12.68 8.91 -13.81
C LEU A 40 13.94 8.59 -13.01
N PHE A 41 15.12 8.95 -13.53
CA PHE A 41 16.43 8.62 -12.93
C PHE A 41 17.12 9.84 -12.29
N LYS A 42 16.43 10.96 -12.19
CA LYS A 42 16.88 12.09 -11.39
C LYS A 42 16.67 11.78 -9.90
N PRO A 43 17.68 11.95 -9.04
CA PRO A 43 17.53 11.80 -7.61
C PRO A 43 16.44 12.72 -7.05
N ILE A 44 15.86 12.32 -5.91
CA ILE A 44 14.87 13.11 -5.19
C ILE A 44 14.98 12.86 -3.68
N HIS A 45 14.75 13.88 -2.87
CA HIS A 45 14.60 13.75 -1.44
C HIS A 45 13.14 13.44 -1.09
N VAL A 46 12.90 12.32 -0.42
CA VAL A 46 11.62 11.91 0.13
C VAL A 46 11.70 12.11 1.64
N GLY A 47 11.40 13.31 2.10
CA GLY A 47 11.78 13.74 3.45
C GLY A 47 13.30 13.69 3.60
N ARG A 48 13.82 12.90 4.57
CA ARG A 48 15.25 12.68 4.74
C ARG A 48 15.83 11.53 3.91
N ILE A 49 14.99 10.77 3.23
CA ILE A 49 15.43 9.64 2.40
C ILE A 49 15.92 10.17 1.06
N GLU A 50 17.16 9.88 0.72
CA GLU A 50 17.75 10.20 -0.59
C GLU A 50 17.44 9.04 -1.55
N ALA A 51 16.47 9.23 -2.43
CA ALA A 51 16.10 8.27 -3.46
C ALA A 51 16.93 8.51 -4.73
N PRO A 52 17.66 7.49 -5.25
CA PRO A 52 18.52 7.67 -6.42
C PRO A 52 17.74 7.78 -7.74
N ASN A 53 16.48 7.45 -7.73
CA ASN A 53 15.57 7.55 -8.87
C ASN A 53 14.12 7.71 -8.38
N ARG A 54 13.19 7.92 -9.32
CA ARG A 54 11.76 8.18 -9.05
C ARG A 54 10.86 6.97 -9.23
N ILE A 55 11.43 5.76 -9.21
CA ILE A 55 10.73 4.49 -9.40
C ILE A 55 10.55 3.85 -8.03
N VAL A 56 9.30 3.68 -7.59
CA VAL A 56 8.96 3.11 -6.29
C VAL A 56 8.44 1.68 -6.46
N MET A 57 8.90 0.77 -5.62
CA MET A 57 8.24 -0.53 -5.47
C MET A 57 7.03 -0.35 -4.55
N SER A 58 5.82 -0.55 -5.08
CA SER A 58 4.58 -0.53 -4.29
C SER A 58 4.58 -1.62 -3.21
N PRO A 59 3.88 -1.40 -2.08
CA PRO A 59 3.65 -2.45 -1.10
C PRO A 59 2.78 -3.55 -1.72
N LEU A 60 3.26 -4.78 -1.66
CA LEU A 60 2.64 -5.96 -2.25
C LEU A 60 2.59 -7.07 -1.21
N THR A 61 1.40 -7.44 -0.76
CA THR A 61 1.21 -8.61 0.11
C THR A 61 1.57 -9.88 -0.64
N ARG A 62 2.50 -10.67 -0.10
CA ARG A 62 2.99 -11.89 -0.74
C ARG A 62 2.69 -13.16 0.05
N ASN A 63 2.18 -13.05 1.29
CA ASN A 63 1.79 -14.18 2.17
C ASN A 63 2.93 -15.22 2.33
N ARG A 64 4.14 -14.78 2.62
CA ARG A 64 5.34 -15.62 2.80
C ARG A 64 6.06 -15.37 4.11
N ALA A 65 5.40 -14.77 5.11
CA ALA A 65 5.91 -14.73 6.47
C ALA A 65 5.92 -16.13 7.08
N GLY A 66 6.91 -16.43 7.89
CA GLY A 66 7.06 -17.70 8.60
C GLY A 66 6.11 -17.83 9.79
N LYS A 67 6.33 -18.87 10.60
CA LYS A 67 5.58 -19.11 11.83
C LYS A 67 5.60 -17.85 12.71
N GLY A 68 4.46 -17.50 13.29
CA GLY A 68 4.30 -16.29 14.10
C GLY A 68 4.30 -14.99 13.29
N ASN A 69 4.04 -15.09 11.99
CA ASN A 69 4.06 -13.95 11.06
C ASN A 69 5.42 -13.22 11.04
N VAL A 70 6.51 -13.99 11.17
CA VAL A 70 7.90 -13.49 11.24
C VAL A 70 8.50 -13.49 9.83
N PRO A 71 9.03 -12.36 9.33
CA PRO A 71 9.86 -12.33 8.12
C PRO A 71 11.14 -13.16 8.30
N HIS A 72 11.63 -13.74 7.21
CA HIS A 72 12.79 -14.63 7.24
C HIS A 72 13.70 -14.45 6.01
N ALA A 73 14.72 -15.29 5.86
CA ALA A 73 15.75 -15.15 4.81
C ALA A 73 15.18 -15.04 3.38
N LEU A 74 14.06 -15.71 3.07
CA LEU A 74 13.44 -15.62 1.76
C LEU A 74 12.88 -14.22 1.48
N ASN A 75 12.27 -13.58 2.51
CA ASN A 75 11.81 -12.20 2.40
C ASN A 75 13.00 -11.24 2.22
N ALA A 76 14.11 -11.46 2.95
CA ALA A 76 15.33 -10.67 2.79
C ALA A 76 15.88 -10.75 1.36
N THR A 77 15.94 -11.95 0.78
CA THR A 77 16.37 -12.14 -0.62
C THR A 77 15.44 -11.37 -1.58
N TYR A 78 14.13 -11.50 -1.41
CA TYR A 78 13.13 -10.86 -2.28
C TYR A 78 13.30 -9.34 -2.33
N TYR A 79 13.41 -8.69 -1.17
CA TYR A 79 13.57 -7.24 -1.10
C TYR A 79 14.96 -6.78 -1.56
N ALA A 80 16.02 -7.51 -1.20
CA ALA A 80 17.39 -7.20 -1.64
C ALA A 80 17.57 -7.25 -3.16
N GLN A 81 16.88 -8.17 -3.86
CA GLN A 81 16.86 -8.21 -5.32
C GLN A 81 16.29 -6.96 -5.98
N ARG A 82 15.44 -6.22 -5.25
CA ARG A 82 14.73 -5.02 -5.73
C ARG A 82 15.33 -3.71 -5.20
N ALA A 83 16.52 -3.78 -4.60
CA ALA A 83 17.19 -2.63 -3.99
C ALA A 83 17.56 -1.50 -4.96
N SER A 84 17.52 -1.75 -6.29
CA SER A 84 17.70 -0.73 -7.31
C SER A 84 16.52 0.26 -7.46
N ALA A 85 15.36 -0.02 -6.83
CA ALA A 85 14.26 0.93 -6.74
C ALA A 85 14.70 2.21 -6.00
N GLY A 86 14.17 3.36 -6.39
CA GLY A 86 14.38 4.61 -5.67
C GLY A 86 13.90 4.53 -4.22
N LEU A 87 12.77 3.85 -4.01
CA LEU A 87 12.22 3.52 -2.70
C LEU A 87 11.47 2.20 -2.77
N ILE A 88 11.69 1.32 -1.81
CA ILE A 88 10.87 0.13 -1.58
C ILE A 88 9.87 0.44 -0.47
N ILE A 89 8.58 0.24 -0.73
CA ILE A 89 7.57 0.18 0.33
C ILE A 89 7.30 -1.30 0.56
N ALA A 90 7.69 -1.80 1.73
CA ALA A 90 7.51 -3.19 2.09
C ALA A 90 6.02 -3.54 2.20
N GLU A 91 5.70 -4.83 2.07
CA GLU A 91 4.34 -5.31 2.17
C GLU A 91 3.64 -4.86 3.44
N ALA A 92 2.31 -4.73 3.35
CA ALA A 92 1.46 -4.36 4.47
C ALA A 92 1.69 -5.29 5.66
N THR A 93 2.01 -4.69 6.81
CA THR A 93 2.52 -5.36 8.00
C THR A 93 1.65 -5.01 9.20
N GLN A 94 1.06 -6.02 9.83
CA GLN A 94 0.10 -5.80 10.92
C GLN A 94 0.79 -5.19 12.15
N ILE A 95 0.17 -4.13 12.68
CA ILE A 95 0.64 -3.38 13.85
C ILE A 95 0.34 -4.06 15.18
N CYS A 96 -0.58 -5.01 15.20
CA CYS A 96 -1.01 -5.80 16.35
C CYS A 96 -1.63 -7.12 15.86
N PRO A 97 -1.87 -8.10 16.74
CA PRO A 97 -2.51 -9.36 16.37
C PRO A 97 -3.89 -9.17 15.73
N GLU A 98 -4.70 -8.24 16.22
CA GLU A 98 -6.04 -7.93 15.69
C GLU A 98 -6.00 -7.29 14.30
N GLY A 99 -4.85 -6.73 13.91
CA GLY A 99 -4.63 -6.16 12.59
C GLY A 99 -4.50 -7.18 11.47
N GLN A 100 -4.47 -8.48 11.76
CA GLN A 100 -4.32 -9.53 10.76
C GLN A 100 -5.61 -9.81 10.00
N GLY A 101 -5.53 -9.87 8.65
CA GLY A 101 -6.66 -10.21 7.80
C GLY A 101 -6.41 -11.37 6.85
N TYR A 102 -5.16 -11.80 6.68
CA TYR A 102 -4.78 -12.89 5.77
C TYR A 102 -3.71 -13.76 6.42
N ILE A 103 -3.69 -15.05 6.07
CA ILE A 103 -2.67 -15.98 6.56
C ILE A 103 -1.27 -15.57 6.06
N ALA A 104 -0.25 -15.81 6.88
CA ALA A 104 1.17 -15.61 6.55
C ALA A 104 1.52 -14.17 6.07
N THR A 105 0.81 -13.17 6.55
CA THR A 105 1.21 -11.76 6.43
C THR A 105 2.10 -11.38 7.61
N PRO A 106 3.16 -10.57 7.40
CA PRO A 106 4.09 -10.24 8.47
C PRO A 106 3.49 -9.28 9.50
N GLY A 107 4.02 -9.33 10.72
CA GLY A 107 3.74 -8.37 11.78
C GLY A 107 4.97 -7.54 12.16
N ILE A 108 4.76 -6.52 13.02
CA ILE A 108 5.80 -5.65 13.59
C ILE A 108 5.60 -5.40 15.09
N HIS A 109 4.86 -6.26 15.76
CA HIS A 109 4.44 -6.07 17.15
C HIS A 109 5.10 -7.03 18.15
N SER A 110 5.97 -7.96 17.69
CA SER A 110 6.74 -8.83 18.58
C SER A 110 8.25 -8.70 18.35
N PRO A 111 9.07 -9.04 19.36
CA PRO A 111 10.53 -9.03 19.21
C PRO A 111 11.03 -9.92 18.06
N GLU A 112 10.39 -11.08 17.84
CA GLU A 112 10.76 -12.01 16.77
C GLU A 112 10.46 -11.41 15.39
N GLN A 113 9.33 -10.69 15.25
CA GLN A 113 8.97 -10.00 14.01
C GLN A 113 9.95 -8.85 13.72
N ILE A 114 10.32 -8.07 14.74
CA ILE A 114 11.33 -7.00 14.62
C ILE A 114 12.68 -7.60 14.18
N ALA A 115 13.11 -8.70 14.82
CA ALA A 115 14.34 -9.39 14.44
C ALA A 115 14.28 -9.95 13.01
N GLY A 116 13.14 -10.48 12.59
CA GLY A 116 12.92 -10.94 11.22
C GLY A 116 13.02 -9.82 10.20
N TRP A 117 12.45 -8.65 10.49
CA TRP A 117 12.55 -7.47 9.63
C TRP A 117 13.97 -6.89 9.58
N LYS A 118 14.79 -6.98 10.66
CA LYS A 118 16.21 -6.60 10.63
C LYS A 118 16.99 -7.34 9.54
N LEU A 119 16.72 -8.62 9.32
CA LEU A 119 17.35 -9.38 8.22
C LEU A 119 17.02 -8.77 6.86
N VAL A 120 15.79 -8.28 6.69
CA VAL A 120 15.32 -7.67 5.44
C VAL A 120 15.98 -6.31 5.22
N THR A 121 15.93 -5.43 6.21
CA THR A 121 16.49 -4.07 6.10
C THR A 121 17.99 -4.09 5.89
N GLU A 122 18.73 -4.94 6.61
CA GLU A 122 20.16 -5.13 6.44
C GLU A 122 20.50 -5.63 5.02
N ALA A 123 19.75 -6.60 4.48
CA ALA A 123 19.98 -7.13 3.13
C ALA A 123 19.71 -6.07 2.04
N VAL A 124 18.69 -5.24 2.20
CA VAL A 124 18.39 -4.13 1.28
C VAL A 124 19.46 -3.04 1.37
N HIS A 125 19.83 -2.62 2.56
CA HIS A 125 20.85 -1.60 2.79
C HIS A 125 22.23 -2.04 2.29
N ALA A 126 22.59 -3.32 2.45
CA ALA A 126 23.83 -3.88 1.90
C ALA A 126 23.93 -3.78 0.37
N LYS A 127 22.80 -3.63 -0.32
CA LYS A 127 22.69 -3.36 -1.76
C LYS A 127 22.51 -1.86 -2.09
N GLY A 128 22.60 -0.98 -1.10
CA GLY A 128 22.40 0.47 -1.26
C GLY A 128 20.94 0.89 -1.43
N GLY A 129 19.97 0.00 -1.22
CA GLY A 129 18.53 0.29 -1.33
C GLY A 129 17.97 1.13 -0.18
N ARG A 130 16.75 1.58 -0.34
CA ARG A 130 15.97 2.33 0.65
C ARG A 130 14.65 1.61 0.84
N ILE A 131 14.24 1.39 2.10
CA ILE A 131 13.05 0.61 2.41
C ILE A 131 12.26 1.21 3.57
N VAL A 132 10.95 1.39 3.38
CA VAL A 132 10.00 1.82 4.42
C VAL A 132 8.97 0.72 4.67
N LEU A 133 8.41 0.66 5.88
CA LEU A 133 7.43 -0.33 6.27
C LEU A 133 6.01 0.21 6.14
N GLN A 134 5.10 -0.51 5.47
CA GLN A 134 3.69 -0.16 5.47
C GLN A 134 3.00 -0.68 6.73
N LEU A 135 2.54 0.23 7.60
CA LEU A 135 1.80 -0.06 8.84
C LEU A 135 0.33 -0.36 8.54
N TRP A 136 -0.14 -1.51 8.97
CA TRP A 136 -1.43 -2.04 8.53
C TRP A 136 -2.30 -2.56 9.67
N HIS A 137 -3.58 -2.23 9.60
CA HIS A 137 -4.66 -2.87 10.33
C HIS A 137 -5.83 -3.06 9.38
N VAL A 138 -6.24 -4.30 9.16
CA VAL A 138 -7.24 -4.62 8.14
C VAL A 138 -8.67 -4.20 8.49
N GLY A 139 -8.94 -3.91 9.76
CA GLY A 139 -10.29 -3.62 10.21
C GLY A 139 -11.22 -4.82 10.00
N ARG A 140 -12.36 -4.60 9.35
CA ARG A 140 -13.38 -5.63 9.07
C ARG A 140 -13.00 -6.65 7.98
N ILE A 141 -11.85 -6.46 7.30
CA ILE A 141 -11.39 -7.40 6.26
C ILE A 141 -10.60 -8.53 6.94
N SER A 142 -11.27 -9.30 7.77
CA SER A 142 -10.70 -10.41 8.53
C SER A 142 -11.74 -11.49 8.81
N HIS A 143 -11.27 -12.58 9.42
CA HIS A 143 -12.10 -13.69 9.87
C HIS A 143 -11.75 -14.07 11.32
N THR A 144 -12.72 -14.55 12.09
CA THR A 144 -12.54 -14.93 13.50
C THR A 144 -11.40 -15.93 13.71
N SER A 145 -11.12 -16.82 12.73
CA SER A 145 -9.99 -17.76 12.81
C SER A 145 -8.60 -17.10 12.78
N LEU A 146 -8.49 -15.84 12.33
CA LEU A 146 -7.26 -15.05 12.33
C LEU A 146 -7.15 -14.11 13.53
N GLN A 147 -8.23 -14.00 14.30
CA GLN A 147 -8.28 -13.07 15.43
C GLN A 147 -7.90 -13.76 16.76
N PRO A 148 -7.25 -13.05 17.68
CA PRO A 148 -6.92 -13.60 19.01
C PRO A 148 -8.15 -14.16 19.71
N GLY A 149 -8.06 -15.43 20.16
CA GLY A 149 -9.16 -16.11 20.85
C GLY A 149 -10.42 -16.32 20.01
N GLY A 150 -10.38 -16.14 18.69
CA GLY A 150 -11.56 -16.26 17.83
C GLY A 150 -12.51 -15.06 17.93
N ALA A 151 -12.04 -13.91 18.40
CA ALA A 151 -12.84 -12.70 18.56
C ALA A 151 -13.35 -12.16 17.22
N ALA A 152 -14.35 -11.29 17.27
CA ALA A 152 -14.81 -10.56 16.09
C ALA A 152 -13.75 -9.53 15.65
N PRO A 153 -13.52 -9.35 14.34
CA PRO A 153 -12.73 -8.22 13.84
C PRO A 153 -13.31 -6.88 14.30
N VAL A 154 -12.52 -5.83 14.23
CA VAL A 154 -12.96 -4.48 14.62
C VAL A 154 -13.18 -3.60 13.39
N ALA A 155 -14.08 -2.62 13.49
CA ALA A 155 -14.40 -1.67 12.42
C ALA A 155 -14.96 -0.36 13.02
N PRO A 156 -15.14 0.72 12.23
CA PRO A 156 -15.86 1.89 12.71
C PRO A 156 -17.31 1.56 13.10
N SER A 157 -17.95 0.64 12.40
CA SER A 157 -19.34 0.21 12.63
C SER A 157 -19.46 -1.31 12.43
N ALA A 158 -20.42 -1.95 13.11
CA ALA A 158 -20.67 -3.39 12.98
C ALA A 158 -21.36 -3.73 11.64
N ILE A 159 -20.63 -3.55 10.54
CA ILE A 159 -21.08 -3.79 9.15
C ILE A 159 -20.12 -4.78 8.51
N GLN A 160 -20.58 -6.00 8.22
CA GLN A 160 -19.79 -7.00 7.53
C GLN A 160 -19.48 -6.55 6.10
N ALA A 161 -18.21 -6.66 5.68
CA ALA A 161 -17.83 -6.41 4.31
C ALA A 161 -18.30 -7.53 3.38
N LYS A 162 -18.80 -7.19 2.20
CA LYS A 162 -19.05 -8.14 1.10
C LYS A 162 -17.73 -8.46 0.39
N ALA A 163 -16.85 -9.11 1.11
CA ALA A 163 -15.49 -9.43 0.68
C ALA A 163 -15.05 -10.78 1.24
N GLN A 164 -13.99 -11.33 0.68
CA GLN A 164 -13.37 -12.56 1.17
C GLN A 164 -11.98 -12.27 1.74
N THR A 165 -11.59 -13.11 2.69
CA THR A 165 -10.24 -13.17 3.22
C THR A 165 -9.64 -14.56 3.03
N PHE A 166 -8.31 -14.69 3.18
CA PHE A 166 -7.58 -15.93 2.95
C PHE A 166 -7.06 -16.49 4.27
N VAL A 167 -7.61 -17.61 4.67
CA VAL A 167 -7.29 -18.35 5.89
C VAL A 167 -6.63 -19.69 5.56
N ALA A 168 -6.34 -20.52 6.57
CA ALA A 168 -5.68 -21.82 6.36
C ALA A 168 -6.47 -22.77 5.46
N GLU A 169 -7.79 -22.69 5.52
CA GLU A 169 -8.73 -23.52 4.74
C GLU A 169 -8.98 -22.97 3.33
N GLY A 170 -8.49 -21.77 3.01
CA GLY A 170 -8.69 -21.10 1.74
C GLY A 170 -9.44 -19.78 1.85
N PHE A 171 -10.17 -19.39 0.80
CA PHE A 171 -11.00 -18.18 0.81
C PHE A 171 -12.28 -18.40 1.58
N VAL A 172 -12.55 -17.50 2.52
CA VAL A 172 -13.79 -17.46 3.31
C VAL A 172 -14.35 -16.04 3.31
N ASP A 173 -15.65 -15.91 3.51
CA ASP A 173 -16.25 -14.58 3.69
C ASP A 173 -15.73 -13.95 4.99
N THR A 174 -15.57 -12.63 5.01
CA THR A 174 -15.18 -11.91 6.22
C THR A 174 -16.19 -12.14 7.35
N SER A 175 -15.73 -12.17 8.60
CA SER A 175 -16.62 -12.26 9.74
C SER A 175 -17.31 -10.93 10.03
N MET A 176 -18.49 -10.98 10.68
CA MET A 176 -19.15 -9.79 11.20
C MET A 176 -18.22 -9.08 12.19
N PRO A 177 -17.87 -7.81 11.99
CA PRO A 177 -17.04 -7.06 12.91
C PRO A 177 -17.86 -6.52 14.10
N ARG A 178 -17.18 -6.20 15.19
CA ARG A 178 -17.72 -5.29 16.20
C ARG A 178 -17.31 -3.84 15.91
N ALA A 179 -18.13 -2.90 16.33
CA ALA A 179 -17.71 -1.49 16.33
C ALA A 179 -16.66 -1.25 17.41
N LEU A 180 -15.64 -0.42 17.08
CA LEU A 180 -14.71 0.10 18.09
C LEU A 180 -15.44 1.07 19.01
N GLU A 181 -15.24 0.95 20.32
CA GLU A 181 -15.72 1.90 21.30
C GLU A 181 -14.91 3.21 21.24
N LEU A 182 -15.51 4.32 21.62
CA LEU A 182 -14.82 5.62 21.66
C LEU A 182 -13.58 5.59 22.57
N SER A 183 -13.65 4.85 23.67
CA SER A 183 -12.57 4.67 24.64
C SER A 183 -11.38 3.86 24.09
N GLU A 184 -11.55 3.09 23.01
CA GLU A 184 -10.48 2.31 22.38
C GLU A 184 -9.64 3.15 21.39
N MET A 185 -10.16 4.29 20.93
CA MET A 185 -9.51 5.09 19.89
C MET A 185 -8.10 5.58 20.28
N PRO A 186 -7.84 6.07 21.51
CA PRO A 186 -6.49 6.47 21.92
C PRO A 186 -5.49 5.28 21.90
N THR A 187 -5.94 4.10 22.32
CA THR A 187 -5.11 2.88 22.30
C THR A 187 -4.79 2.45 20.87
N LEU A 188 -5.76 2.54 19.95
CA LEU A 188 -5.52 2.25 18.53
C LEU A 188 -4.47 3.19 17.93
N VAL A 189 -4.57 4.49 18.19
CA VAL A 189 -3.58 5.49 17.73
C VAL A 189 -2.18 5.18 18.31
N ASP A 190 -2.10 4.85 19.60
CA ASP A 190 -0.83 4.47 20.26
C ASP A 190 -0.25 3.17 19.66
N THR A 191 -1.09 2.22 19.26
CA THR A 191 -0.64 0.98 18.59
C THR A 191 0.06 1.28 17.26
N TYR A 192 -0.44 2.22 16.45
CA TYR A 192 0.25 2.69 15.25
C TYR A 192 1.59 3.37 15.58
N ARG A 193 1.61 4.22 16.61
CA ARG A 193 2.83 4.88 17.10
C ARG A 193 3.89 3.84 17.52
N GLN A 194 3.50 2.86 18.32
CA GLN A 194 4.42 1.81 18.76
C GLN A 194 4.94 0.97 17.61
N ALA A 195 4.08 0.62 16.64
CA ALA A 195 4.49 -0.12 15.44
C ALA A 195 5.49 0.69 14.60
N ALA A 196 5.33 2.01 14.53
CA ALA A 196 6.32 2.87 13.89
C ALA A 196 7.67 2.88 14.62
N ALA A 197 7.69 2.96 15.95
CA ALA A 197 8.91 2.81 16.76
C ALA A 197 9.60 1.47 16.51
N ASN A 198 8.83 0.36 16.50
CA ASN A 198 9.34 -0.98 16.19
C ASN A 198 9.92 -1.08 14.78
N ALA A 199 9.33 -0.39 13.79
CA ALA A 199 9.88 -0.33 12.44
C ALA A 199 11.23 0.38 12.40
N MET A 200 11.40 1.46 13.16
CA MET A 200 12.72 2.12 13.30
C MET A 200 13.73 1.20 13.99
N GLU A 201 13.33 0.47 15.03
CA GLU A 201 14.19 -0.55 15.68
C GLU A 201 14.58 -1.65 14.69
N ALA A 202 13.67 -2.05 13.78
CA ALA A 202 13.96 -3.02 12.74
C ALA A 202 14.85 -2.47 11.60
N GLY A 203 15.27 -1.19 11.65
CA GLY A 203 16.19 -0.58 10.69
C GLY A 203 15.56 -0.03 9.43
N PHE A 204 14.24 0.15 9.37
CA PHE A 204 13.58 0.81 8.22
C PHE A 204 13.98 2.29 8.12
N ASP A 205 14.04 2.83 6.90
CA ASP A 205 14.32 4.24 6.63
C ASP A 205 13.14 5.16 7.01
N GLY A 206 11.93 4.59 7.11
CA GLY A 206 10.68 5.27 7.46
C GLY A 206 9.50 4.31 7.48
N VAL A 207 8.30 4.88 7.55
CA VAL A 207 7.04 4.12 7.54
C VAL A 207 5.99 4.75 6.63
N GLU A 208 5.05 3.93 6.15
CA GLU A 208 3.86 4.37 5.43
C GLU A 208 2.61 3.97 6.20
N VAL A 209 1.77 4.93 6.58
CA VAL A 209 0.45 4.67 7.17
C VAL A 209 -0.50 4.18 6.06
N HIS A 210 -1.02 2.97 6.20
CA HIS A 210 -1.95 2.40 5.23
C HIS A 210 -3.37 2.89 5.47
N ALA A 211 -3.81 3.91 4.74
CA ALA A 211 -5.14 4.51 4.81
C ALA A 211 -5.91 4.34 3.48
N ALA A 212 -5.79 3.16 2.86
CA ALA A 212 -6.28 2.86 1.53
C ALA A 212 -6.92 1.46 1.46
N ASN A 213 -7.48 1.11 0.30
CA ASN A 213 -7.93 -0.24 -0.06
C ASN A 213 -8.96 -0.85 0.89
N GLY A 214 -9.83 -0.04 1.49
CA GLY A 214 -10.90 -0.53 2.34
C GLY A 214 -10.45 -1.14 3.66
N TYR A 215 -9.20 -0.85 4.12
CA TYR A 215 -8.73 -1.27 5.43
C TYR A 215 -9.09 -0.25 6.52
N LEU A 216 -8.70 -0.48 7.77
CA LEU A 216 -9.29 0.18 8.93
C LEU A 216 -9.41 1.70 8.80
N ILE A 217 -8.34 2.43 8.47
CA ILE A 217 -8.40 3.89 8.37
C ILE A 217 -9.30 4.31 7.21
N ASP A 218 -9.23 3.62 6.05
CA ASP A 218 -10.12 3.90 4.91
C ASP A 218 -11.60 3.59 5.26
N GLN A 219 -11.86 2.55 6.09
CA GLN A 219 -13.21 2.27 6.61
C GLN A 219 -13.75 3.41 7.46
N PHE A 220 -12.90 4.10 8.24
CA PHE A 220 -13.30 5.29 9.00
C PHE A 220 -13.57 6.50 8.10
N LEU A 221 -12.83 6.65 7.02
CA LEU A 221 -13.00 7.73 6.05
C LEU A 221 -14.36 7.66 5.35
N ARG A 222 -14.78 6.46 4.92
CA ARG A 222 -15.92 6.26 4.01
C ARG A 222 -17.27 6.22 4.72
N ASP A 223 -18.27 6.97 4.22
CA ASP A 223 -19.60 7.02 4.79
C ASP A 223 -20.38 5.71 4.71
N LYS A 224 -20.06 4.82 3.73
CA LYS A 224 -20.72 3.51 3.58
C LYS A 224 -20.25 2.47 4.60
N SER A 225 -19.07 2.63 5.18
CA SER A 225 -18.55 1.74 6.21
C SER A 225 -18.53 2.36 7.60
N ASN A 226 -18.68 3.68 7.72
CA ASN A 226 -18.66 4.42 8.97
C ASN A 226 -20.02 5.09 9.25
N HIS A 227 -20.83 4.44 10.06
CA HIS A 227 -22.13 4.95 10.53
C HIS A 227 -22.07 5.46 11.98
N ARG A 228 -20.90 5.83 12.48
CA ARG A 228 -20.73 6.39 13.82
C ARG A 228 -21.39 7.75 13.93
N THR A 229 -21.85 8.04 15.15
CA THR A 229 -22.49 9.32 15.51
C THR A 229 -21.66 10.15 16.49
N ASP A 230 -20.48 9.64 16.85
CA ASP A 230 -19.52 10.32 17.74
C ASP A 230 -18.47 11.14 16.96
N ALA A 231 -17.39 11.55 17.64
CA ALA A 231 -16.33 12.37 17.08
C ALA A 231 -15.55 11.74 15.91
N TYR A 232 -15.78 10.48 15.57
CA TYR A 232 -15.11 9.77 14.47
C TYR A 232 -16.07 9.40 13.33
N GLY A 233 -17.32 9.91 13.31
CA GLY A 233 -18.30 9.60 12.28
C GLY A 233 -19.20 10.77 11.91
N GLY A 234 -20.09 10.54 10.93
CA GLY A 234 -20.99 11.54 10.38
C GLY A 234 -20.29 12.49 9.40
N SER A 235 -19.91 13.68 9.83
CA SER A 235 -19.28 14.68 8.96
C SER A 235 -17.92 14.23 8.41
N ILE A 236 -17.52 14.76 7.24
CA ILE A 236 -16.18 14.54 6.68
C ILE A 236 -15.09 14.92 7.69
N GLU A 237 -15.29 15.99 8.45
CA GLU A 237 -14.36 16.42 9.51
C GLU A 237 -14.12 15.32 10.55
N ASN A 238 -15.18 14.70 11.03
CA ASN A 238 -15.07 13.61 12.00
C ASN A 238 -14.50 12.33 11.38
N ARG A 239 -14.92 11.98 10.17
CA ARG A 239 -14.44 10.77 9.47
C ARG A 239 -12.94 10.83 9.14
N THR A 240 -12.38 12.03 8.95
CA THR A 240 -10.92 12.23 8.72
C THR A 240 -10.10 12.30 10.02
N ARG A 241 -10.72 12.28 11.20
CA ARG A 241 -10.06 12.43 12.51
C ARG A 241 -9.04 11.32 12.76
N LEU A 242 -9.40 10.05 12.58
CA LEU A 242 -8.49 8.92 12.83
C LEU A 242 -7.26 8.99 11.94
N LEU A 243 -7.42 9.30 10.65
CA LEU A 243 -6.30 9.48 9.72
C LEU A 243 -5.30 10.53 10.26
N PHE A 244 -5.82 11.69 10.68
CA PHE A 244 -4.98 12.77 11.21
C PHE A 244 -4.25 12.34 12.48
N GLU A 245 -4.97 11.81 13.48
CA GLU A 245 -4.41 11.44 14.78
C GLU A 245 -3.33 10.35 14.63
N VAL A 246 -3.54 9.35 13.77
CA VAL A 246 -2.53 8.32 13.48
C VAL A 246 -1.32 8.93 12.79
N CYS A 247 -1.50 9.72 11.73
CA CYS A 247 -0.39 10.37 11.04
C CYS A 247 0.39 11.31 11.97
N GLU A 248 -0.29 12.07 12.83
CA GLU A 248 0.34 12.95 13.81
C GLU A 248 1.15 12.16 14.84
N ALA A 249 0.58 11.09 15.42
CA ALA A 249 1.24 10.27 16.42
C ALA A 249 2.48 9.57 15.83
N VAL A 250 2.37 9.01 14.63
CA VAL A 250 3.49 8.37 13.93
C VAL A 250 4.57 9.40 13.58
N ALA A 251 4.19 10.56 13.04
CA ALA A 251 5.14 11.63 12.69
C ALA A 251 5.86 12.20 13.93
N LYS A 252 5.20 12.29 15.07
CA LYS A 252 5.83 12.69 16.34
C LYS A 252 6.83 11.64 16.83
N GLU A 253 6.56 10.35 16.62
CA GLU A 253 7.41 9.25 17.08
C GLU A 253 8.69 9.11 16.23
N VAL A 254 8.55 9.05 14.90
CA VAL A 254 9.66 8.68 14.00
C VAL A 254 10.19 9.85 13.15
N GLY A 255 9.50 10.98 13.16
CA GLY A 255 9.75 12.15 12.32
C GLY A 255 8.79 12.23 11.13
N ALA A 256 8.26 13.43 10.87
CA ALA A 256 7.40 13.67 9.71
C ALA A 256 8.13 13.38 8.39
N ASP A 257 9.44 13.66 8.35
CA ASP A 257 10.35 13.41 7.23
C ASP A 257 10.70 11.93 7.01
N ARG A 258 10.14 11.01 7.82
CA ARG A 258 10.19 9.55 7.69
C ARG A 258 8.81 8.90 7.58
N THR A 259 7.75 9.70 7.59
CA THR A 259 6.37 9.22 7.59
C THR A 259 5.71 9.52 6.26
N GLY A 260 5.21 8.50 5.58
CA GLY A 260 4.33 8.61 4.43
C GLY A 260 2.92 8.13 4.75
N VAL A 261 1.98 8.38 3.84
CA VAL A 261 0.61 7.88 3.94
C VAL A 261 0.10 7.44 2.59
N ARG A 262 -0.63 6.31 2.53
CA ARG A 262 -1.25 5.82 1.30
C ARG A 262 -2.75 6.01 1.32
N LEU A 263 -3.30 6.54 0.21
CA LEU A 263 -4.72 6.83 -0.02
C LEU A 263 -5.20 6.20 -1.32
N SER A 264 -6.51 5.88 -1.41
CA SER A 264 -7.13 5.29 -2.60
C SER A 264 -8.54 5.86 -2.83
N PRO A 265 -8.67 7.08 -3.38
CA PRO A 265 -9.94 7.81 -3.41
C PRO A 265 -11.11 7.08 -4.07
N LEU A 266 -10.84 6.30 -5.10
CA LEU A 266 -11.87 5.71 -5.95
C LEU A 266 -11.96 4.18 -5.87
N THR A 267 -11.18 3.54 -5.00
CA THR A 267 -11.27 2.08 -4.86
C THR A 267 -12.59 1.64 -4.25
N SER A 268 -13.14 0.55 -4.75
CA SER A 268 -14.24 -0.21 -4.15
C SER A 268 -13.74 -1.48 -3.42
N PHE A 269 -12.43 -1.73 -3.44
CA PHE A 269 -11.84 -2.89 -2.79
C PHE A 269 -12.15 -2.90 -1.28
N GLY A 270 -12.52 -4.07 -0.74
CA GLY A 270 -12.92 -4.19 0.67
C GLY A 270 -14.35 -3.69 0.96
N ASP A 271 -15.18 -3.56 -0.07
CA ASP A 271 -16.58 -3.12 0.03
C ASP A 271 -16.72 -1.72 0.66
N VAL A 272 -15.85 -0.79 0.23
CA VAL A 272 -15.91 0.61 0.64
C VAL A 272 -16.37 1.50 -0.51
N SER A 273 -17.08 2.56 -0.17
CA SER A 273 -17.42 3.65 -1.08
C SER A 273 -17.78 4.90 -0.27
N ASP A 274 -17.79 6.04 -0.91
CA ASP A 274 -18.20 7.32 -0.31
C ASP A 274 -19.16 8.04 -1.24
N SER A 275 -20.10 8.80 -0.66
CA SER A 275 -21.07 9.59 -1.41
C SER A 275 -20.45 10.80 -2.12
N ASP A 276 -19.34 11.34 -1.59
CA ASP A 276 -18.56 12.43 -2.18
C ASP A 276 -17.05 12.22 -1.96
N PRO A 277 -16.42 11.32 -2.74
CA PRO A 277 -15.01 11.02 -2.58
C PRO A 277 -14.11 12.23 -2.86
N GLN A 278 -14.51 13.17 -3.73
CA GLN A 278 -13.72 14.36 -4.01
C GLN A 278 -13.61 15.27 -2.78
N ALA A 279 -14.73 15.62 -2.17
CA ALA A 279 -14.74 16.45 -0.96
C ALA A 279 -14.02 15.76 0.20
N LEU A 280 -14.26 14.44 0.39
CA LEU A 280 -13.61 13.65 1.44
C LEU A 280 -12.11 13.68 1.32
N PHE A 281 -11.55 13.32 0.15
CA PHE A 281 -10.10 13.18 0.01
C PHE A 281 -9.38 14.52 -0.13
N ASN A 282 -10.03 15.56 -0.66
CA ASN A 282 -9.52 16.93 -0.57
C ASN A 282 -9.35 17.33 0.90
N ARG A 283 -10.40 17.12 1.74
CA ARG A 283 -10.32 17.42 3.17
C ARG A 283 -9.31 16.57 3.93
N ALA A 284 -9.20 15.28 3.59
CA ALA A 284 -8.21 14.39 4.18
C ALA A 284 -6.77 14.93 3.96
N VAL A 285 -6.43 15.31 2.72
CA VAL A 285 -5.12 15.86 2.39
C VAL A 285 -4.91 17.24 3.02
N GLU A 286 -5.91 18.14 3.00
CA GLU A 286 -5.85 19.44 3.69
C GLU A 286 -5.51 19.28 5.17
N ARG A 287 -6.10 18.27 5.82
CA ARG A 287 -5.94 18.05 7.25
C ARG A 287 -4.55 17.54 7.61
N ILE A 288 -3.95 16.65 6.79
CA ILE A 288 -2.61 16.09 7.05
C ILE A 288 -1.48 16.94 6.47
N ALA A 289 -1.76 17.85 5.53
CA ALA A 289 -0.72 18.69 4.88
C ALA A 289 0.14 19.49 5.88
N PRO A 290 -0.41 20.07 6.97
CA PRO A 290 0.39 20.78 7.98
C PRO A 290 1.39 19.89 8.74
N LEU A 291 1.21 18.56 8.74
CA LEU A 291 2.15 17.63 9.35
C LEU A 291 3.47 17.53 8.57
N ALA A 292 3.52 18.04 7.33
CA ALA A 292 4.68 18.01 6.45
C ALA A 292 5.31 16.61 6.31
N LEU A 293 4.47 15.61 6.11
CA LEU A 293 4.89 14.21 5.93
C LEU A 293 5.86 14.09 4.74
N ALA A 294 6.71 13.05 4.73
CA ALA A 294 7.68 12.79 3.68
C ALA A 294 7.02 12.63 2.31
N TYR A 295 5.89 11.91 2.23
CA TYR A 295 5.15 11.71 0.98
C TYR A 295 3.68 11.35 1.21
N ILE A 296 2.87 11.62 0.18
CA ILE A 296 1.54 11.03 0.01
C ILE A 296 1.59 10.11 -1.21
N HIS A 297 1.16 8.84 -1.04
CA HIS A 297 1.10 7.81 -2.05
C HIS A 297 -0.37 7.56 -2.44
N VAL A 298 -0.73 7.75 -3.70
CA VAL A 298 -2.12 7.68 -4.15
C VAL A 298 -2.31 6.60 -5.20
N ILE A 299 -3.30 5.76 -4.96
CA ILE A 299 -3.82 4.84 -5.98
C ILE A 299 -4.85 5.61 -6.80
N GLU A 300 -4.58 5.81 -8.07
CA GLU A 300 -5.47 6.48 -9.01
C GLU A 300 -6.49 5.50 -9.59
N GLY A 301 -7.77 5.76 -9.40
CA GLY A 301 -8.86 4.88 -9.83
C GLY A 301 -9.06 3.64 -8.94
N GLU A 302 -9.58 2.57 -9.54
CA GLU A 302 -9.79 1.28 -8.87
C GLU A 302 -8.47 0.54 -8.67
N THR A 303 -8.26 0.00 -7.49
CA THR A 303 -7.04 -0.74 -7.16
C THR A 303 -6.85 -1.94 -8.08
N GLY A 304 -5.80 -1.90 -8.91
CA GLY A 304 -5.51 -2.95 -9.90
C GLY A 304 -6.52 -3.03 -11.05
N GLY A 305 -7.36 -2.02 -11.23
CA GLY A 305 -8.41 -1.98 -12.22
C GLY A 305 -8.44 -0.69 -13.05
N ASN A 306 -9.65 -0.24 -13.39
CA ASN A 306 -9.86 0.98 -14.18
C ASN A 306 -9.30 2.20 -13.44
N ARG A 307 -8.48 2.99 -14.13
CA ARG A 307 -7.88 4.21 -13.57
C ARG A 307 -8.88 5.37 -13.49
N GLU A 308 -9.92 5.36 -14.29
CA GLU A 308 -10.93 6.42 -14.39
C GLU A 308 -12.35 5.84 -14.26
N PRO A 309 -12.69 5.23 -13.08
CA PRO A 309 -14.03 4.67 -12.89
C PRO A 309 -15.11 5.75 -12.82
N GLN A 310 -14.71 6.96 -12.42
CA GLN A 310 -15.51 8.19 -12.38
C GLN A 310 -14.59 9.41 -12.40
N PRO A 311 -15.09 10.61 -12.74
CA PRO A 311 -14.30 11.84 -12.69
C PRO A 311 -13.75 12.11 -11.28
N PHE A 312 -12.46 12.45 -11.19
CA PHE A 312 -11.81 12.83 -9.95
C PHE A 312 -10.62 13.77 -10.24
N ASP A 313 -10.57 14.89 -9.54
CA ASP A 313 -9.51 15.89 -9.69
C ASP A 313 -8.37 15.64 -8.68
N TYR A 314 -7.37 14.86 -9.10
CA TYR A 314 -6.16 14.60 -8.30
C TYR A 314 -5.30 15.85 -8.12
N ALA A 315 -5.37 16.84 -9.02
CA ALA A 315 -4.63 18.08 -8.89
C ALA A 315 -5.22 18.95 -7.77
N ALA A 316 -6.54 19.03 -7.67
CA ALA A 316 -7.21 19.68 -6.55
C ALA A 316 -6.88 19.01 -5.21
N MET A 317 -6.90 17.66 -5.18
CA MET A 317 -6.53 16.89 -3.98
C MET A 317 -5.08 17.15 -3.55
N ARG A 318 -4.14 17.22 -4.51
CA ARG A 318 -2.71 17.46 -4.25
C ARG A 318 -2.41 18.89 -3.79
N LYS A 319 -3.19 19.87 -4.23
CA LYS A 319 -2.91 21.31 -4.10
C LYS A 319 -2.45 21.79 -2.71
N PRO A 320 -3.05 21.34 -1.58
CA PRO A 320 -2.63 21.79 -0.24
C PRO A 320 -1.31 21.16 0.21
N TYR A 321 -0.86 20.06 -0.40
CA TYR A 321 0.32 19.32 0.01
C TYR A 321 1.55 19.71 -0.83
N LYS A 322 2.69 19.94 -0.16
CA LYS A 322 3.94 20.43 -0.79
C LYS A 322 5.08 19.42 -0.79
N GLY A 323 4.88 18.26 -0.13
CA GLY A 323 5.85 17.15 -0.11
C GLY A 323 5.78 16.29 -1.37
N VAL A 324 6.47 15.16 -1.33
CA VAL A 324 6.54 14.24 -2.47
C VAL A 324 5.20 13.54 -2.71
N TRP A 325 4.76 13.56 -3.97
CA TRP A 325 3.54 12.89 -4.42
C TRP A 325 3.89 11.66 -5.25
N ILE A 326 3.51 10.48 -4.75
CA ILE A 326 3.73 9.19 -5.42
C ILE A 326 2.42 8.74 -6.05
N SER A 327 2.37 8.62 -7.37
CA SER A 327 1.21 8.08 -8.09
C SER A 327 1.38 6.59 -8.37
N ASN A 328 0.27 5.85 -8.28
CA ASN A 328 0.23 4.40 -8.45
C ASN A 328 -1.03 3.98 -9.22
N ASN A 329 -1.00 2.84 -9.81
CA ASN A 329 -2.03 2.08 -10.51
C ASN A 329 -1.85 2.07 -12.03
N GLY A 330 -1.43 0.91 -12.57
CA GLY A 330 -1.43 0.62 -14.02
C GLY A 330 -0.46 1.44 -14.87
N TYR A 331 0.52 2.12 -14.27
CA TYR A 331 1.53 2.88 -15.03
C TYR A 331 2.39 1.97 -15.90
N ASP A 332 2.58 2.35 -17.16
CA ASP A 332 3.65 1.87 -18.02
C ASP A 332 4.82 2.87 -18.04
N ARG A 333 5.84 2.59 -18.87
CA ARG A 333 7.02 3.44 -19.00
C ARG A 333 6.68 4.85 -19.51
N ALA A 334 5.89 4.94 -20.58
CA ALA A 334 5.55 6.21 -21.22
C ALA A 334 4.68 7.08 -20.29
N MET A 335 3.68 6.49 -19.65
CA MET A 335 2.84 7.16 -18.66
C MET A 335 3.65 7.67 -17.47
N ALA A 336 4.63 6.90 -17.01
CA ALA A 336 5.49 7.29 -15.89
C ALA A 336 6.37 8.50 -16.26
N ILE A 337 7.00 8.48 -17.44
CA ILE A 337 7.80 9.59 -17.97
C ILE A 337 6.94 10.85 -18.05
N ASP A 338 5.76 10.76 -18.65
CA ASP A 338 4.85 11.89 -18.83
C ASP A 338 4.36 12.45 -17.50
N ALA A 339 3.97 11.60 -16.55
CA ALA A 339 3.49 12.04 -15.24
C ALA A 339 4.57 12.79 -14.44
N VAL A 340 5.81 12.32 -14.50
CA VAL A 340 6.93 13.00 -13.80
C VAL A 340 7.36 14.25 -14.53
N ALA A 341 7.46 14.22 -15.86
CA ALA A 341 7.86 15.36 -16.67
C ALA A 341 6.87 16.53 -16.59
N SER A 342 5.57 16.22 -16.58
CA SER A 342 4.49 17.23 -16.44
C SER A 342 4.29 17.71 -14.99
N GLY A 343 4.97 17.12 -14.01
CA GLY A 343 4.80 17.46 -12.58
C GLY A 343 3.50 16.95 -11.96
N ARG A 344 2.75 16.07 -12.63
CA ARG A 344 1.56 15.43 -12.04
C ARG A 344 1.93 14.51 -10.88
N ALA A 345 3.09 13.85 -10.97
CA ALA A 345 3.68 13.08 -9.88
C ALA A 345 5.17 13.41 -9.72
N ASP A 346 5.69 13.20 -8.51
CA ASP A 346 7.12 13.31 -8.25
C ASP A 346 7.83 11.97 -8.39
N MET A 347 7.12 10.87 -8.07
CA MET A 347 7.57 9.49 -8.21
C MET A 347 6.41 8.60 -8.68
N ILE A 348 6.73 7.47 -9.28
CA ILE A 348 5.74 6.48 -9.74
C ILE A 348 5.97 5.15 -9.04
N ALA A 349 4.90 4.60 -8.45
CA ALA A 349 4.93 3.31 -7.79
C ALA A 349 4.41 2.21 -8.72
N PHE A 350 5.19 1.14 -8.86
CA PHE A 350 4.88 -0.03 -9.66
C PHE A 350 4.64 -1.24 -8.75
N GLY A 351 3.52 -1.93 -8.93
CA GLY A 351 3.18 -3.16 -8.20
C GLY A 351 3.59 -4.41 -8.98
N VAL A 352 2.65 -4.96 -9.76
CA VAL A 352 2.80 -6.25 -10.47
C VAL A 352 4.07 -6.32 -11.31
N LYS A 353 4.50 -5.22 -11.93
CA LYS A 353 5.75 -5.18 -12.68
C LYS A 353 6.97 -5.49 -11.82
N PHE A 354 7.03 -5.07 -10.55
CA PHE A 354 8.11 -5.43 -9.63
C PHE A 354 8.05 -6.88 -9.14
N ILE A 355 6.88 -7.54 -9.19
CA ILE A 355 6.82 -8.97 -8.85
C ILE A 355 7.75 -9.77 -9.76
N ALA A 356 7.61 -9.60 -11.07
CA ALA A 356 8.31 -10.39 -12.07
C ALA A 356 9.64 -9.77 -12.53
N ASN A 357 9.95 -8.53 -12.19
CA ASN A 357 11.15 -7.83 -12.64
C ASN A 357 11.90 -7.25 -11.43
N PRO A 358 12.82 -8.01 -10.81
CA PRO A 358 13.62 -7.53 -9.70
C PRO A 358 14.48 -6.31 -10.09
N ASP A 359 14.87 -6.21 -11.34
CA ASP A 359 15.66 -5.15 -11.98
C ASP A 359 14.81 -4.14 -12.76
N LEU A 360 13.53 -3.94 -12.38
CA LEU A 360 12.61 -3.08 -13.11
C LEU A 360 13.18 -1.68 -13.45
N PRO A 361 13.91 -0.98 -12.57
CA PRO A 361 14.51 0.31 -12.94
C PRO A 361 15.45 0.20 -14.16
N ARG A 362 16.29 -0.83 -14.23
CA ARG A 362 17.17 -1.05 -15.41
C ARG A 362 16.35 -1.32 -16.68
N ARG A 363 15.32 -2.18 -16.58
CA ARG A 363 14.44 -2.47 -17.74
C ARG A 363 13.71 -1.22 -18.24
N LEU A 364 13.23 -0.36 -17.32
CA LEU A 364 12.61 0.91 -17.70
C LEU A 364 13.61 1.88 -18.34
N ARG A 365 14.86 1.90 -17.88
CA ARG A 365 15.90 2.76 -18.47
C ARG A 365 16.25 2.33 -19.88
N GLU A 366 16.47 1.03 -20.08
CA GLU A 366 16.94 0.44 -21.34
C GLU A 366 15.78 0.14 -22.33
N ASP A 367 14.52 0.38 -21.92
CA ASP A 367 13.31 -0.04 -22.65
C ASP A 367 13.31 -1.55 -22.97
N ALA A 368 13.85 -2.33 -22.03
CA ALA A 368 14.01 -3.76 -22.19
C ALA A 368 12.69 -4.52 -21.94
N PRO A 369 12.50 -5.71 -22.55
CA PRO A 369 11.32 -6.54 -22.32
C PRO A 369 11.11 -6.86 -20.85
N LEU A 370 9.85 -6.82 -20.40
CA LEU A 370 9.47 -7.23 -19.05
C LEU A 370 9.19 -8.73 -18.98
N ASN A 371 9.55 -9.36 -17.87
CA ASN A 371 9.13 -10.72 -17.58
C ASN A 371 7.60 -10.75 -17.34
N THR A 372 6.97 -11.84 -17.76
CA THR A 372 5.54 -12.08 -17.51
C THR A 372 5.37 -12.61 -16.08
N PRO A 373 4.52 -11.96 -15.24
CA PRO A 373 4.24 -12.43 -13.89
C PRO A 373 3.35 -13.67 -13.93
N ASP A 374 3.69 -14.70 -13.13
CA ASP A 374 2.80 -15.84 -12.88
C ASP A 374 1.87 -15.52 -11.72
N GLN A 375 0.60 -15.24 -12.04
CA GLN A 375 -0.42 -14.87 -11.06
C GLN A 375 -0.68 -15.96 -10.01
N ASN A 376 -0.45 -17.25 -10.35
CA ASN A 376 -0.64 -18.34 -9.41
C ASN A 376 0.38 -18.34 -8.27
N THR A 377 1.48 -17.59 -8.41
CA THR A 377 2.55 -17.46 -7.41
C THR A 377 2.51 -16.13 -6.63
N PHE A 378 1.48 -15.29 -6.84
CA PHE A 378 1.42 -13.98 -6.18
C PHE A 378 1.32 -14.11 -4.66
N TYR A 379 0.59 -15.11 -4.16
CA TYR A 379 0.31 -15.27 -2.74
C TYR A 379 0.72 -16.65 -2.23
N GLY A 380 1.47 -16.68 -1.13
CA GLY A 380 1.95 -17.93 -0.53
C GLY A 380 3.02 -18.65 -1.37
N GLY A 381 3.33 -19.90 -1.02
CA GLY A 381 4.35 -20.70 -1.68
C GLY A 381 5.77 -20.47 -1.12
N ASP A 382 6.76 -20.79 -1.93
CA ASP A 382 8.19 -20.77 -1.61
C ASP A 382 8.96 -19.73 -2.45
N ALA A 383 10.14 -20.08 -2.91
CA ALA A 383 10.98 -19.24 -3.77
C ALA A 383 10.41 -19.07 -5.19
N HIS A 384 9.58 -20.02 -5.65
CA HIS A 384 9.01 -19.97 -6.99
C HIS A 384 8.03 -18.80 -7.15
N GLY A 385 8.20 -18.01 -8.21
CA GLY A 385 7.44 -16.79 -8.47
C GLY A 385 7.66 -15.69 -7.43
N TYR A 386 8.73 -15.81 -6.63
CA TYR A 386 9.08 -14.85 -5.59
C TYR A 386 10.51 -14.32 -5.78
N THR A 387 11.50 -15.22 -5.75
CA THR A 387 12.92 -14.88 -5.86
C THR A 387 13.61 -15.46 -7.08
N ASP A 388 12.91 -16.20 -7.94
CA ASP A 388 13.45 -16.91 -9.10
C ASP A 388 13.23 -16.22 -10.46
N TYR A 389 12.56 -15.05 -10.49
CA TYR A 389 12.45 -14.27 -11.72
C TYR A 389 13.81 -13.75 -12.17
N PRO A 390 14.17 -13.92 -13.49
CA PRO A 390 15.46 -13.53 -14.00
C PRO A 390 15.61 -11.99 -14.09
N ALA A 391 16.80 -11.51 -13.72
CA ALA A 391 17.25 -10.17 -14.08
C ALA A 391 17.83 -10.17 -15.51
N LEU A 392 18.08 -8.99 -16.07
CA LEU A 392 18.90 -8.84 -17.29
C LEU A 392 20.36 -9.20 -16.99
N ASP A 393 21.03 -9.78 -17.97
CA ASP A 393 22.44 -10.14 -17.91
C ASP A 393 23.38 -8.91 -17.73
#